data_ef9ef0eeee63d82357f3ac18b7bbbfb1
#
_entry.id   ef9ef0eeee63d82357f3ac18b7bbbfb1
#
_cell.length_a   1.000
_cell.length_b   1.000
_cell.length_c   1.000
_cell.angle_alpha   90.00
_cell.angle_beta   90.00
_cell.angle_gamma   90.00
#
_symmetry.space_group_name_H-M   'P 1'
#
loop_
_entity.id
_entity.type
_entity.pdbx_description
1 polymer ?
#
loop_
_entity_poly.entity_id
_entity_poly.type
_entity_poly.pdbx_seq_one_letter_code
_entity_poly.pdbx_strand_id
1 'polypeptide(L)'
;MTIDPRERLTIDLDTGGTFTDGFVSGASGSIRSKVDTTPHDLTEGILRCLDEAASQLGVDRSQLLRRVDVVRLSTTVSTNTLINRSGAKVGLLLDDALQRVLLSRLPERLPIARTLIEALPSTSGAEAEAATVAALRRLLERGARIVVVALSDGADLAAREATVRSFIAAEYPRHYLGAVPILPSHEVTLTPDPFVRVCVHSG
;
A
#
# COMPACT_ATOMS: atom_id res chain seq x y z
N MET A 1 33.95 -7.90 -20.06
CA MET A 1 33.02 -8.81 -20.79
C MET A 1 32.04 -7.90 -21.50
N THR A 2 32.04 -7.91 -22.83
CA THR A 2 31.32 -6.90 -23.63
C THR A 2 30.04 -7.52 -24.16
N ILE A 3 28.89 -6.97 -23.84
CA ILE A 3 27.60 -7.39 -24.40
C ILE A 3 27.55 -6.90 -25.87
N ASP A 4 27.15 -7.77 -26.80
CA ASP A 4 27.01 -7.40 -28.22
C ASP A 4 25.99 -6.23 -28.36
N PRO A 5 26.36 -5.13 -29.05
CA PRO A 5 25.49 -3.97 -29.24
C PRO A 5 24.16 -4.28 -29.95
N ARG A 6 24.03 -5.38 -30.63
CA ARG A 6 22.82 -5.79 -31.38
C ARG A 6 21.90 -6.72 -30.60
N GLU A 7 22.36 -7.17 -29.44
CA GLU A 7 21.68 -8.18 -28.67
C GLU A 7 20.47 -7.60 -27.92
N ARG A 8 19.44 -8.43 -27.79
CA ARG A 8 18.27 -8.13 -26.93
C ARG A 8 18.62 -8.45 -25.49
N LEU A 9 18.11 -7.64 -24.59
CA LEU A 9 18.48 -7.64 -23.17
C LEU A 9 17.30 -7.90 -22.26
N THR A 10 17.59 -8.46 -21.11
CA THR A 10 16.70 -8.53 -19.96
C THR A 10 17.29 -7.69 -18.83
N ILE A 11 16.46 -6.96 -18.12
CA ILE A 11 16.84 -6.22 -16.92
C ILE A 11 16.10 -6.79 -15.73
N ASP A 12 16.83 -7.19 -14.70
CA ASP A 12 16.32 -7.53 -13.38
C ASP A 12 16.73 -6.42 -12.40
N LEU A 13 15.77 -5.85 -11.71
CA LEU A 13 15.96 -4.81 -10.70
C LEU A 13 15.48 -5.33 -9.36
N ASP A 14 16.31 -5.17 -8.33
CA ASP A 14 15.93 -5.46 -6.95
C ASP A 14 16.13 -4.21 -6.10
N THR A 15 15.02 -3.65 -5.59
CA THR A 15 15.04 -2.46 -4.76
C THR A 15 14.86 -2.84 -3.30
N GLY A 16 15.96 -2.79 -2.55
CA GLY A 16 15.98 -2.95 -1.10
C GLY A 16 15.82 -1.63 -0.35
N GLY A 17 15.90 -1.69 0.97
CA GLY A 17 15.82 -0.49 1.83
C GLY A 17 17.06 0.41 1.75
N THR A 18 18.23 -0.12 1.36
CA THR A 18 19.50 0.60 1.33
C THR A 18 20.06 0.73 -0.08
N PHE A 19 19.96 -0.33 -0.88
CA PHE A 19 20.51 -0.37 -2.23
C PHE A 19 19.45 -0.83 -3.23
N THR A 20 19.59 -0.31 -4.46
CA THR A 20 18.91 -0.80 -5.65
C THR A 20 19.96 -1.49 -6.52
N ASP A 21 19.79 -2.78 -6.72
CA ASP A 21 20.67 -3.61 -7.55
C ASP A 21 20.04 -3.82 -8.93
N GLY A 22 20.84 -3.70 -9.97
CA GLY A 22 20.45 -3.96 -11.35
C GLY A 22 21.31 -5.06 -11.97
N PHE A 23 20.67 -5.94 -12.73
CA PHE A 23 21.33 -6.99 -13.49
C PHE A 23 20.83 -6.95 -14.92
N VAL A 24 21.69 -6.57 -15.84
CA VAL A 24 21.39 -6.54 -17.28
C VAL A 24 22.07 -7.72 -17.94
N SER A 25 21.30 -8.56 -18.60
CA SER A 25 21.79 -9.79 -19.22
C SER A 25 21.34 -9.93 -20.66
N GLY A 26 22.22 -10.50 -21.45
CA GLY A 26 22.01 -10.95 -22.81
C GLY A 26 22.72 -12.29 -23.05
N ALA A 27 22.67 -12.84 -24.29
CA ALA A 27 23.27 -14.14 -24.59
C ALA A 27 24.82 -14.10 -24.50
N SER A 28 25.45 -12.95 -24.78
CA SER A 28 26.91 -12.80 -24.78
C SER A 28 27.50 -12.45 -23.42
N GLY A 29 26.66 -12.01 -22.45
CA GLY A 29 27.15 -11.63 -21.14
C GLY A 29 26.16 -10.90 -20.26
N SER A 30 26.65 -10.41 -19.14
CA SER A 30 25.86 -9.64 -18.19
C SER A 30 26.69 -8.56 -17.52
N ILE A 31 26.02 -7.52 -17.05
CA ILE A 31 26.59 -6.46 -16.20
C ILE A 31 25.75 -6.28 -14.95
N ARG A 32 26.35 -5.72 -13.92
CA ARG A 32 25.68 -5.39 -12.66
C ARG A 32 25.85 -3.90 -12.38
N SER A 33 24.79 -3.29 -11.92
CA SER A 33 24.82 -1.94 -11.37
C SER A 33 24.28 -1.96 -9.95
N LYS A 34 24.75 -1.04 -9.12
CA LYS A 34 24.32 -0.90 -7.74
C LYS A 34 24.37 0.57 -7.35
N VAL A 35 23.27 1.07 -6.82
CA VAL A 35 23.14 2.46 -6.35
C VAL A 35 22.43 2.50 -4.99
N ASP A 36 22.60 3.60 -4.28
CA ASP A 36 21.83 3.84 -3.06
C ASP A 36 20.34 3.98 -3.38
N THR A 37 19.49 3.32 -2.60
CA THR A 37 18.04 3.48 -2.70
C THR A 37 17.65 4.87 -2.22
N THR A 38 16.71 5.49 -2.92
CA THR A 38 16.05 6.74 -2.53
C THR A 38 14.70 6.41 -1.90
N PRO A 39 14.59 6.29 -0.54
CA PRO A 39 13.38 5.75 0.12
C PRO A 39 12.12 6.60 -0.09
N HIS A 40 12.29 7.89 -0.37
CA HIS A 40 11.19 8.85 -0.62
C HIS A 40 10.71 8.82 -2.07
N ASP A 41 11.54 8.32 -3.01
CA ASP A 41 11.18 8.12 -4.41
C ASP A 41 12.02 6.97 -5.00
N LEU A 42 11.45 5.78 -5.01
CA LEU A 42 12.11 4.59 -5.56
C LEU A 42 12.40 4.72 -7.05
N THR A 43 11.64 5.55 -7.78
CA THR A 43 11.82 5.77 -9.21
C THR A 43 13.19 6.40 -9.49
N GLU A 44 13.62 7.33 -8.65
CA GLU A 44 14.93 7.96 -8.78
C GLU A 44 16.06 6.91 -8.67
N GLY A 45 16.01 6.05 -7.63
CA GLY A 45 16.98 4.98 -7.44
C GLY A 45 17.02 4.01 -8.63
N ILE A 46 15.86 3.62 -9.14
CA ILE A 46 15.73 2.75 -10.32
C ILE A 46 16.36 3.42 -11.56
N LEU A 47 16.03 4.69 -11.82
CA LEU A 47 16.57 5.40 -12.99
C LEU A 47 18.09 5.57 -12.90
N ARG A 48 18.64 5.89 -11.73
CA ARG A 48 20.09 5.95 -11.49
C ARG A 48 20.77 4.60 -11.72
N CYS A 49 20.12 3.51 -11.30
CA CYS A 49 20.62 2.16 -11.51
C CYS A 49 20.69 1.80 -13.00
N LEU A 50 19.69 2.23 -13.79
CA LEU A 50 19.68 2.07 -15.24
C LEU A 50 20.72 2.95 -15.94
N ASP A 51 20.94 4.18 -15.46
CA ASP A 51 21.98 5.08 -15.99
C ASP A 51 23.38 4.51 -15.76
N GLU A 52 23.64 3.96 -14.58
CA GLU A 52 24.91 3.27 -14.27
C GLU A 52 25.12 2.06 -15.18
N ALA A 53 24.08 1.24 -15.40
CA ALA A 53 24.14 0.10 -16.31
C ALA A 53 24.39 0.54 -17.76
N ALA A 54 23.73 1.59 -18.22
CA ALA A 54 23.92 2.15 -19.57
C ALA A 54 25.34 2.69 -19.75
N SER A 55 25.87 3.39 -18.74
CA SER A 55 27.25 3.90 -18.74
C SER A 55 28.29 2.79 -18.90
N GLN A 56 28.11 1.66 -18.20
CA GLN A 56 28.99 0.49 -18.31
C GLN A 56 28.97 -0.12 -19.74
N LEU A 57 27.88 0.05 -20.48
CA LEU A 57 27.74 -0.37 -21.88
C LEU A 57 28.20 0.70 -22.89
N GLY A 58 28.58 1.88 -22.44
CA GLY A 58 28.95 2.99 -23.30
C GLY A 58 27.79 3.57 -24.09
N VAL A 59 26.56 3.48 -23.59
CA VAL A 59 25.32 3.99 -24.21
C VAL A 59 24.54 4.87 -23.24
N ASP A 60 23.55 5.61 -23.74
CA ASP A 60 22.58 6.28 -22.88
C ASP A 60 21.44 5.35 -22.45
N ARG A 61 20.68 5.74 -21.40
CA ARG A 61 19.55 4.97 -20.89
C ARG A 61 18.49 4.67 -21.96
N SER A 62 18.21 5.61 -22.85
CA SER A 62 17.23 5.42 -23.93
C SER A 62 17.70 4.37 -24.92
N GLN A 63 18.99 4.35 -25.25
CA GLN A 63 19.60 3.33 -26.11
C GLN A 63 19.59 1.96 -25.44
N LEU A 64 19.90 1.88 -24.14
CA LEU A 64 19.78 0.65 -23.35
C LEU A 64 18.34 0.11 -23.40
N LEU A 65 17.36 0.95 -23.06
CA LEU A 65 15.94 0.53 -22.97
C LEU A 65 15.35 0.08 -24.31
N ARG A 66 15.81 0.62 -25.44
CA ARG A 66 15.38 0.15 -26.77
C ARG A 66 15.80 -1.28 -27.09
N ARG A 67 16.79 -1.80 -26.38
CA ARG A 67 17.31 -3.16 -26.54
C ARG A 67 16.64 -4.15 -25.59
N VAL A 68 15.82 -3.68 -24.65
CA VAL A 68 15.25 -4.48 -23.57
C VAL A 68 13.94 -5.10 -24.01
N ASP A 69 13.83 -6.43 -23.86
CA ASP A 69 12.59 -7.16 -24.08
C ASP A 69 11.76 -7.30 -22.79
N VAL A 70 12.45 -7.47 -21.65
CA VAL A 70 11.80 -7.74 -20.36
C VAL A 70 12.49 -6.94 -19.27
N VAL A 71 11.70 -6.27 -18.45
CA VAL A 71 12.11 -5.71 -17.17
C VAL A 71 11.37 -6.44 -16.06
N ARG A 72 12.11 -7.01 -15.11
CA ARG A 72 11.58 -7.61 -13.89
C ARG A 72 11.96 -6.72 -12.71
N LEU A 73 10.99 -6.39 -11.90
CA LEU A 73 11.19 -5.59 -10.69
C LEU A 73 10.82 -6.40 -9.46
N SER A 74 11.75 -6.50 -8.53
CA SER A 74 11.58 -7.04 -7.19
C SER A 74 11.76 -5.91 -6.17
N THR A 75 11.04 -5.98 -5.06
CA THR A 75 11.21 -5.01 -3.98
C THR A 75 10.95 -5.64 -2.61
N THR A 76 11.77 -5.31 -1.64
CA THR A 76 11.60 -5.69 -0.23
C THR A 76 10.97 -4.57 0.61
N VAL A 77 10.53 -3.47 -0.02
CA VAL A 77 9.98 -2.30 0.69
C VAL A 77 8.78 -2.69 1.55
N SER A 78 7.84 -3.47 1.03
CA SER A 78 6.68 -3.94 1.81
C SER A 78 7.10 -4.78 3.02
N THR A 79 8.03 -5.70 2.85
CA THR A 79 8.56 -6.53 3.95
C THR A 79 9.27 -5.67 5.00
N ASN A 80 10.09 -4.72 4.56
CA ASN A 80 10.79 -3.80 5.45
C ASN A 80 9.81 -2.88 6.20
N THR A 81 8.77 -2.40 5.53
CA THR A 81 7.69 -1.61 6.13
C THR A 81 6.99 -2.38 7.25
N LEU A 82 6.67 -3.66 7.02
CA LEU A 82 6.05 -4.54 8.02
C LEU A 82 6.99 -4.79 9.21
N ILE A 83 8.24 -5.15 8.94
CA ILE A 83 9.23 -5.44 10.00
C ILE A 83 9.50 -4.21 10.86
N ASN A 84 9.69 -3.05 10.23
CA ASN A 84 10.01 -1.80 10.90
C ASN A 84 8.77 -1.07 11.42
N ARG A 85 7.55 -1.56 11.13
CA ARG A 85 6.28 -0.90 11.46
C ARG A 85 6.23 0.56 11.01
N SER A 86 6.83 0.86 9.85
CA SER A 86 6.97 2.20 9.29
C SER A 86 5.89 2.54 8.25
N GLY A 87 4.88 1.70 8.10
CA GLY A 87 3.74 1.92 7.20
C GLY A 87 2.85 3.08 7.63
N ALA A 88 1.97 3.49 6.72
CA ALA A 88 0.95 4.47 7.03
C ALA A 88 0.06 3.96 8.18
N LYS A 89 -0.28 4.84 9.11
CA LYS A 89 -1.18 4.49 10.21
C LYS A 89 -2.58 4.23 9.67
N VAL A 90 -3.07 3.00 9.83
CA VAL A 90 -4.41 2.58 9.43
C VAL A 90 -5.39 2.80 10.57
N GLY A 91 -6.45 3.56 10.33
CA GLY A 91 -7.60 3.70 11.22
C GLY A 91 -8.70 2.73 10.82
N LEU A 92 -9.40 2.17 11.79
CA LEU A 92 -10.52 1.25 11.57
C LEU A 92 -11.83 1.85 12.06
N LEU A 93 -12.83 1.87 11.16
CA LEU A 93 -14.21 2.13 11.47
C LEU A 93 -14.96 0.80 11.43
N LEU A 94 -15.41 0.31 12.58
CA LEU A 94 -16.00 -1.01 12.75
C LEU A 94 -17.40 -0.88 13.38
N ASP A 95 -18.32 -1.80 13.08
CA ASP A 95 -19.50 -1.93 13.91
C ASP A 95 -19.16 -2.55 15.27
N ASP A 96 -20.05 -2.37 16.25
CA ASP A 96 -19.83 -2.84 17.62
C ASP A 96 -19.57 -4.36 17.73
N ALA A 97 -20.18 -5.14 16.84
CA ALA A 97 -20.02 -6.59 16.85
C ALA A 97 -18.61 -6.98 16.41
N LEU A 98 -18.14 -6.41 15.31
CA LEU A 98 -16.79 -6.69 14.77
C LEU A 98 -15.71 -6.09 15.69
N GLN A 99 -15.94 -4.92 16.25
CA GLN A 99 -15.01 -4.31 17.21
C GLN A 99 -14.77 -5.21 18.42
N ARG A 100 -15.84 -5.76 19.02
CA ARG A 100 -15.72 -6.70 20.17
C ARG A 100 -14.94 -7.95 19.79
N VAL A 101 -15.23 -8.54 18.63
CA VAL A 101 -14.52 -9.73 18.12
C VAL A 101 -13.06 -9.40 17.88
N LEU A 102 -12.78 -8.29 17.22
CA LEU A 102 -11.42 -7.86 16.95
C LEU A 102 -10.64 -7.65 18.24
N LEU A 103 -11.16 -6.87 19.18
CA LEU A 103 -10.47 -6.56 20.43
C LEU A 103 -10.24 -7.81 21.31
N SER A 104 -11.09 -8.83 21.22
CA SER A 104 -10.92 -10.10 21.94
C SER A 104 -9.88 -11.03 21.30
N ARG A 105 -9.67 -10.91 19.98
CA ARG A 105 -8.77 -11.76 19.20
C ARG A 105 -7.46 -11.08 18.83
N LEU A 106 -7.34 -9.77 19.06
CA LEU A 106 -6.13 -9.02 18.74
C LEU A 106 -4.93 -9.66 19.44
N PRO A 107 -4.07 -10.38 18.73
CA PRO A 107 -2.78 -10.76 19.28
C PRO A 107 -2.01 -9.46 19.59
N GLU A 108 -1.18 -9.47 20.62
CA GLU A 108 -0.34 -8.34 21.03
C GLU A 108 0.56 -7.78 19.88
N ARG A 109 0.57 -8.47 18.74
CA ARG A 109 1.46 -8.22 17.60
C ARG A 109 0.77 -7.70 16.32
N LEU A 110 -0.52 -7.39 16.34
CA LEU A 110 -1.11 -6.76 15.14
C LEU A 110 -0.54 -5.33 14.95
N PRO A 111 -0.29 -4.93 13.70
CA PRO A 111 0.26 -3.59 13.40
C PRO A 111 -0.69 -2.44 13.69
N ILE A 112 -1.93 -2.72 14.12
CA ILE A 112 -2.95 -1.71 14.40
C ILE A 112 -2.90 -1.30 15.87
N ALA A 113 -2.70 -0.01 16.11
CA ALA A 113 -2.83 0.54 17.46
C ALA A 113 -4.32 0.55 17.88
N ARG A 114 -4.63 0.05 19.09
CA ARG A 114 -6.02 0.08 19.63
C ARG A 114 -6.62 1.48 19.62
N THR A 115 -5.81 2.52 19.73
CA THR A 115 -6.22 3.92 19.65
C THR A 115 -6.69 4.35 18.26
N LEU A 116 -6.44 3.55 17.23
CA LEU A 116 -6.88 3.78 15.85
C LEU A 116 -8.09 2.91 15.46
N ILE A 117 -8.86 2.45 16.43
CA ILE A 117 -10.09 1.69 16.24
C ILE A 117 -11.25 2.48 16.83
N GLU A 118 -12.25 2.78 15.99
CA GLU A 118 -13.48 3.46 16.38
C GLU A 118 -14.72 2.62 16.04
N ALA A 119 -15.70 2.63 16.93
CA ALA A 119 -16.98 1.99 16.70
C ALA A 119 -17.92 2.89 15.89
N LEU A 120 -18.63 2.29 14.95
CA LEU A 120 -19.78 2.89 14.30
C LEU A 120 -21.04 2.50 15.05
N PRO A 121 -21.95 3.46 15.31
CA PRO A 121 -23.19 3.16 16.00
C PRO A 121 -24.10 2.28 15.14
N SER A 122 -24.93 1.49 15.82
CA SER A 122 -25.98 0.69 15.18
C SER A 122 -27.21 1.52 14.76
N THR A 123 -27.14 2.85 14.87
CA THR A 123 -28.20 3.80 14.49
C THR A 123 -28.24 4.03 12.99
N SER A 124 -29.31 4.66 12.51
CA SER A 124 -29.51 4.99 11.09
C SER A 124 -29.85 6.47 10.91
N GLY A 125 -29.77 6.95 9.68
CA GLY A 125 -30.10 8.34 9.36
C GLY A 125 -29.05 9.35 9.82
N ALA A 126 -29.50 10.58 10.11
CA ALA A 126 -28.61 11.72 10.42
C ALA A 126 -27.73 11.51 11.66
N GLU A 127 -28.22 10.73 12.65
CA GLU A 127 -27.44 10.41 13.83
C GLU A 127 -26.25 9.48 13.49
N ALA A 128 -26.47 8.48 12.63
CA ALA A 128 -25.41 7.60 12.16
C ALA A 128 -24.36 8.36 11.33
N GLU A 129 -24.82 9.29 10.49
CA GLU A 129 -23.94 10.17 9.70
C GLU A 129 -23.05 11.01 10.61
N ALA A 130 -23.62 11.75 11.55
CA ALA A 130 -22.88 12.59 12.48
C ALA A 130 -21.88 11.80 13.32
N ALA A 131 -22.27 10.62 13.80
CA ALA A 131 -21.39 9.73 14.58
C ALA A 131 -20.26 9.15 13.74
N THR A 132 -20.51 8.79 12.47
CA THR A 132 -19.48 8.32 11.54
C THR A 132 -18.43 9.41 11.29
N VAL A 133 -18.87 10.63 11.02
CA VAL A 133 -17.99 11.79 10.81
C VAL A 133 -17.16 12.08 12.05
N ALA A 134 -17.77 12.04 13.25
CA ALA A 134 -17.06 12.23 14.52
C ALA A 134 -16.01 11.13 14.77
N ALA A 135 -16.33 9.87 14.47
CA ALA A 135 -15.40 8.75 14.58
C ALA A 135 -14.21 8.92 13.61
N LEU A 136 -14.49 9.28 12.36
CA LEU A 136 -13.43 9.58 11.39
C LEU A 136 -12.51 10.72 11.88
N ARG A 137 -13.09 11.81 12.38
CA ARG A 137 -12.30 12.94 12.89
C ARG A 137 -11.34 12.51 13.99
N ARG A 138 -11.80 11.70 14.94
CA ARG A 138 -10.93 11.15 16.00
C ARG A 138 -9.80 10.29 15.46
N LEU A 139 -10.03 9.47 14.43
CA LEU A 139 -8.97 8.69 13.79
C LEU A 139 -7.92 9.58 13.12
N LEU A 140 -8.36 10.61 12.39
CA LEU A 140 -7.46 11.56 11.72
C LEU A 140 -6.63 12.38 12.73
N GLU A 141 -7.22 12.84 13.81
CA GLU A 141 -6.54 13.55 14.90
C GLU A 141 -5.46 12.68 15.57
N ARG A 142 -5.69 11.37 15.67
CA ARG A 142 -4.71 10.39 16.18
C ARG A 142 -3.68 9.97 15.14
N GLY A 143 -3.76 10.54 13.93
CA GLY A 143 -2.77 10.40 12.88
C GLY A 143 -3.03 9.27 11.89
N ALA A 144 -4.24 8.74 11.78
CA ALA A 144 -4.61 7.83 10.70
C ALA A 144 -4.36 8.50 9.34
N ARG A 145 -3.79 7.74 8.41
CA ARG A 145 -3.50 8.17 7.03
C ARG A 145 -4.26 7.34 5.99
N ILE A 146 -4.78 6.22 6.40
CA ILE A 146 -5.68 5.34 5.64
C ILE A 146 -6.79 4.97 6.61
N VAL A 147 -8.03 4.91 6.14
CA VAL A 147 -9.16 4.47 6.97
C VAL A 147 -9.88 3.33 6.28
N VAL A 148 -10.04 2.23 7.00
CA VAL A 148 -10.77 1.05 6.56
C VAL A 148 -12.14 1.04 7.23
N VAL A 149 -13.17 0.87 6.43
CA VAL A 149 -14.54 0.62 6.89
C VAL A 149 -14.79 -0.88 6.80
N ALA A 150 -15.00 -1.54 7.91
CA ALA A 150 -15.33 -2.96 7.94
C ALA A 150 -16.51 -3.23 8.88
N LEU A 151 -17.53 -3.85 8.35
CA LEU A 151 -18.74 -4.21 9.06
C LEU A 151 -18.84 -5.74 9.20
N SER A 152 -19.51 -6.19 10.25
CA SER A 152 -19.84 -7.61 10.43
C SER A 152 -20.70 -8.12 9.29
N ASP A 153 -20.57 -9.42 8.98
CA ASP A 153 -21.32 -10.06 7.92
C ASP A 153 -22.83 -9.90 8.07
N GLY A 154 -23.50 -9.82 6.95
CA GLY A 154 -24.95 -9.67 6.87
C GLY A 154 -25.38 -9.40 5.42
N ALA A 155 -26.69 -9.40 5.22
CA ALA A 155 -27.23 -8.98 3.93
C ALA A 155 -26.74 -7.57 3.58
N ASP A 156 -26.40 -7.38 2.30
CA ASP A 156 -26.00 -6.09 1.73
C ASP A 156 -24.77 -5.42 2.38
N LEU A 157 -23.76 -6.22 2.80
CA LEU A 157 -22.51 -5.70 3.37
C LEU A 157 -21.91 -4.57 2.51
N ALA A 158 -21.82 -4.79 1.20
CA ALA A 158 -21.27 -3.80 0.28
C ALA A 158 -22.05 -2.48 0.28
N ALA A 159 -23.39 -2.55 0.32
CA ALA A 159 -24.23 -1.37 0.37
C ALA A 159 -24.10 -0.63 1.71
N ARG A 160 -23.99 -1.38 2.82
CA ARG A 160 -23.79 -0.82 4.17
C ARG A 160 -22.44 -0.09 4.30
N GLU A 161 -21.35 -0.70 3.84
CA GLU A 161 -20.01 -0.07 3.83
C GLU A 161 -19.97 1.12 2.86
N ALA A 162 -20.62 1.03 1.70
CA ALA A 162 -20.74 2.14 0.76
C ALA A 162 -21.53 3.32 1.36
N THR A 163 -22.56 3.04 2.18
CA THR A 163 -23.32 4.08 2.89
C THR A 163 -22.42 4.83 3.88
N VAL A 164 -21.62 4.11 4.68
CA VAL A 164 -20.64 4.74 5.59
C VAL A 164 -19.67 5.63 4.82
N ARG A 165 -19.14 5.13 3.69
CA ARG A 165 -18.26 5.92 2.82
C ARG A 165 -18.96 7.16 2.26
N SER A 166 -20.27 7.08 1.92
CA SER A 166 -21.01 8.23 1.41
C SER A 166 -21.19 9.33 2.45
N PHE A 167 -21.43 8.98 3.72
CA PHE A 167 -21.48 9.95 4.82
C PHE A 167 -20.16 10.71 4.96
N ILE A 168 -19.05 9.98 4.89
CA ILE A 168 -17.72 10.58 4.93
C ILE A 168 -17.50 11.51 3.74
N ALA A 169 -17.88 11.08 2.54
CA ALA A 169 -17.69 11.86 1.32
C ALA A 169 -18.57 13.12 1.25
N ALA A 170 -19.72 13.12 1.91
CA ALA A 170 -20.60 14.29 2.00
C ALA A 170 -19.98 15.40 2.86
N GLU A 171 -19.42 15.06 4.01
CA GLU A 171 -18.79 16.01 4.93
C GLU A 171 -17.37 16.38 4.50
N TYR A 172 -16.61 15.41 3.99
CA TYR A 172 -15.24 15.58 3.54
C TYR A 172 -15.08 15.22 2.05
N PRO A 173 -15.41 16.12 1.13
CA PRO A 173 -15.15 15.93 -0.30
C PRO A 173 -13.67 15.64 -0.57
N ARG A 174 -13.37 14.93 -1.65
CA ARG A 174 -11.99 14.48 -1.98
C ARG A 174 -10.93 15.58 -1.90
N HIS A 175 -11.28 16.81 -2.25
CA HIS A 175 -10.37 17.95 -2.17
C HIS A 175 -10.09 18.43 -0.73
N TYR A 176 -10.91 18.04 0.25
CA TYR A 176 -10.73 18.36 1.67
C TYR A 176 -9.95 17.29 2.43
N LEU A 177 -10.24 16.01 2.16
CA LEU A 177 -9.51 14.88 2.77
C LEU A 177 -8.08 14.75 2.21
N GLY A 178 -7.78 15.44 1.10
CA GLY A 178 -6.52 15.31 0.43
C GLY A 178 -6.27 13.87 -0.02
N ALA A 179 -5.22 13.26 0.47
CA ALA A 179 -4.79 11.92 0.07
C ALA A 179 -5.17 10.83 1.10
N VAL A 180 -6.15 11.03 2.00
CA VAL A 180 -6.58 9.97 2.94
C VAL A 180 -7.55 9.01 2.26
N PRO A 181 -7.13 7.80 1.89
CA PRO A 181 -8.01 6.80 1.30
C PRO A 181 -9.02 6.27 2.32
N ILE A 182 -10.28 6.15 1.90
CA ILE A 182 -11.33 5.46 2.65
C ILE A 182 -11.65 4.16 1.92
N LEU A 183 -11.33 3.04 2.53
CA LEU A 183 -11.38 1.72 1.90
C LEU A 183 -12.48 0.86 2.54
N PRO A 184 -13.59 0.56 1.85
CA PRO A 184 -14.53 -0.46 2.27
C PRO A 184 -13.87 -1.84 2.23
N SER A 185 -14.10 -2.64 3.27
CA SER A 185 -13.40 -3.93 3.41
C SER A 185 -13.73 -4.93 2.29
N HIS A 186 -14.95 -4.89 1.78
CA HIS A 186 -15.40 -5.76 0.69
C HIS A 186 -14.73 -5.47 -0.68
N GLU A 187 -14.17 -4.27 -0.89
CA GLU A 187 -13.50 -3.91 -2.14
C GLU A 187 -12.11 -4.54 -2.27
N VAL A 188 -11.49 -4.95 -1.16
CA VAL A 188 -10.11 -5.45 -1.17
C VAL A 188 -10.03 -6.97 -1.06
N THR A 189 -10.95 -7.59 -0.35
CA THR A 189 -10.97 -9.06 -0.23
C THR A 189 -12.40 -9.60 -0.19
N LEU A 190 -12.63 -10.70 -0.93
CA LEU A 190 -13.90 -11.39 -1.01
C LEU A 190 -14.11 -12.43 0.10
N THR A 191 -13.20 -12.51 1.08
CA THR A 191 -13.37 -13.46 2.18
C THR A 191 -14.62 -13.13 3.01
N PRO A 192 -15.45 -14.11 3.36
CA PRO A 192 -16.60 -13.88 4.23
C PRO A 192 -16.20 -13.60 5.68
N ASP A 193 -14.99 -13.98 6.12
CA ASP A 193 -14.55 -13.72 7.50
C ASP A 193 -14.19 -12.23 7.70
N PRO A 194 -14.98 -11.47 8.48
CA PRO A 194 -14.75 -10.06 8.69
C PRO A 194 -13.44 -9.77 9.44
N PHE A 195 -12.97 -10.69 10.28
CA PHE A 195 -11.69 -10.57 10.96
C PHE A 195 -10.53 -10.63 9.96
N VAL A 196 -10.60 -11.57 9.01
CA VAL A 196 -9.59 -11.69 7.93
C VAL A 196 -9.60 -10.45 7.05
N ARG A 197 -10.79 -9.90 6.71
CA ARG A 197 -10.88 -8.65 5.94
C ARG A 197 -10.12 -7.51 6.63
N VAL A 198 -10.33 -7.33 7.92
CA VAL A 198 -9.63 -6.30 8.70
C VAL A 198 -8.11 -6.55 8.72
N CYS A 199 -7.67 -7.79 8.92
CA CYS A 199 -6.25 -8.13 8.99
C CYS A 199 -5.53 -7.89 7.66
N VAL A 200 -6.15 -8.20 6.52
CA VAL A 200 -5.57 -7.97 5.18
C VAL A 200 -5.36 -6.47 4.91
N HIS A 201 -6.25 -5.62 5.42
CA HIS A 201 -6.14 -4.17 5.22
C HIS A 201 -5.14 -3.48 6.15
N SER A 202 -4.74 -4.12 7.22
CA SER A 202 -3.91 -3.52 8.25
C SER A 202 -2.43 -3.91 8.17
N GLY A 203 -2.10 -4.82 7.28
CA GLY A 203 -0.71 -5.21 6.93
C GLY A 203 -0.25 -4.56 5.67
#